data_a663338c1b9ee42aa3c77879ce062f9f
#
_entry.id   a663338c1b9ee42aa3c77879ce062f9f
#
_cell.length_a   1.000
_cell.length_b   1.000
_cell.length_c   1.000
_cell.angle_alpha   90.00
_cell.angle_beta   90.00
_cell.angle_gamma   90.00
#
_symmetry.space_group_name_H-M   'P 1'
#
loop_
_entity.id
_entity.type
_entity.pdbx_description
1 polymer ?
#
loop_
_entity_poly.entity_id
_entity_poly.type
_entity_poly.pdbx_seq_one_letter_code
_entity_poly.pdbx_strand_id
1 'polypeptide(L)'
;TGLAEIVEALVKHLQASNVDLRLNTSVSQISNIDSRYLVELEDASSLDSDSIILATPAFVSGTLLASLDPTLASDLQSIPYASTATVSLAYRQSDLTRELDGYGYVIPRREGRKALACTWTSTKFPHRAPEGYALIRVFVGRAGQDIPWNENDLLELAKEELNLTLNITAEPILSRVFMWESAMPQYNLGHPELLKRIDASLEN
;
A
#
# COMPACT_ATOMS: atom_id res chain seq x y z
N THR A 1 -14.21 -3.05 13.74
CA THR A 1 -14.43 -1.83 12.94
C THR A 1 -13.11 -1.26 12.46
N GLY A 2 -13.08 -0.66 11.29
CA GLY A 2 -11.91 -0.09 10.67
C GLY A 2 -12.13 0.11 9.17
N LEU A 3 -11.08 0.40 8.40
CA LEU A 3 -11.20 0.60 6.94
C LEU A 3 -11.72 -0.63 6.20
N ALA A 4 -11.54 -1.83 6.72
CA ALA A 4 -12.12 -3.06 6.17
C ALA A 4 -13.66 -3.00 6.07
N GLU A 5 -14.33 -2.30 7.00
CA GLU A 5 -15.79 -2.12 7.01
C GLU A 5 -16.30 -1.43 5.73
N ILE A 6 -15.50 -0.50 5.18
CA ILE A 6 -15.83 0.16 3.91
C ILE A 6 -15.81 -0.86 2.77
N VAL A 7 -14.80 -1.71 2.73
CA VAL A 7 -14.67 -2.76 1.70
C VAL A 7 -15.82 -3.75 1.82
N GLU A 8 -16.13 -4.22 3.03
CA GLU A 8 -17.24 -5.14 3.30
C GLU A 8 -18.60 -4.54 2.88
N ALA A 9 -18.83 -3.27 3.18
CA ALA A 9 -20.06 -2.57 2.79
C ALA A 9 -20.16 -2.41 1.26
N LEU A 10 -19.07 -2.10 0.58
CA LEU A 10 -19.01 -2.02 -0.88
C LEU A 10 -19.27 -3.37 -1.53
N VAL A 11 -18.62 -4.43 -1.06
CA VAL A 11 -18.84 -5.81 -1.57
C VAL A 11 -20.31 -6.20 -1.43
N LYS A 12 -20.90 -5.96 -0.25
CA LYS A 12 -22.32 -6.25 -0.01
C LYS A 12 -23.24 -5.46 -0.95
N HIS A 13 -22.93 -4.19 -1.20
CA HIS A 13 -23.70 -3.36 -2.12
C HIS A 13 -23.59 -3.84 -3.57
N LEU A 14 -22.38 -4.17 -4.04
CA LEU A 14 -22.15 -4.70 -5.39
C LEU A 14 -22.89 -6.02 -5.62
N GLN A 15 -22.84 -6.93 -4.66
CA GLN A 15 -23.58 -8.20 -4.72
C GLN A 15 -25.10 -7.99 -4.77
N ALA A 16 -25.64 -7.04 -3.99
CA ALA A 16 -27.05 -6.69 -4.01
C ALA A 16 -27.49 -6.04 -5.33
N SER A 17 -26.54 -5.45 -6.08
CA SER A 17 -26.76 -4.83 -7.39
C SER A 17 -26.50 -5.76 -8.58
N ASN A 18 -26.41 -7.08 -8.34
CA ASN A 18 -26.13 -8.11 -9.35
C ASN A 18 -24.81 -7.91 -10.12
N VAL A 19 -23.82 -7.32 -9.49
CA VAL A 19 -22.47 -7.20 -10.04
C VAL A 19 -21.78 -8.57 -9.88
N ASP A 20 -21.19 -9.09 -10.97
CA ASP A 20 -20.35 -10.28 -10.94
C ASP A 20 -18.99 -9.94 -10.34
N LEU A 21 -18.75 -10.34 -9.09
CA LEU A 21 -17.53 -10.09 -8.35
C LEU A 21 -16.68 -11.36 -8.32
N ARG A 22 -15.56 -11.35 -9.05
CA ARG A 22 -14.63 -12.48 -9.16
C ARG A 22 -13.38 -12.24 -8.35
N LEU A 23 -13.18 -13.03 -7.30
CA LEU A 23 -11.97 -13.05 -6.50
C LEU A 23 -11.01 -14.12 -7.03
N ASN A 24 -9.70 -13.94 -6.76
CA ASN A 24 -8.66 -14.87 -7.20
C ASN A 24 -8.70 -15.14 -8.72
N THR A 25 -9.06 -14.11 -9.49
CA THR A 25 -9.19 -14.18 -10.94
C THR A 25 -8.22 -13.16 -11.55
N SER A 26 -7.13 -13.65 -12.08
CA SER A 26 -6.08 -12.80 -12.70
C SER A 26 -6.39 -12.58 -14.17
N VAL A 27 -6.20 -11.34 -14.63
CA VAL A 27 -6.24 -10.95 -16.02
C VAL A 27 -4.85 -11.15 -16.61
N SER A 28 -4.74 -11.89 -17.72
CA SER A 28 -3.48 -12.15 -18.43
C SER A 28 -3.25 -11.16 -19.57
N GLN A 29 -4.30 -10.76 -20.28
CA GLN A 29 -4.20 -9.88 -21.44
C GLN A 29 -5.51 -9.13 -21.68
N ILE A 30 -5.39 -7.95 -22.30
CA ILE A 30 -6.51 -7.18 -22.83
C ILE A 30 -6.26 -6.92 -24.30
N SER A 31 -7.25 -7.19 -25.15
CA SER A 31 -7.21 -6.90 -26.56
C SER A 31 -8.49 -6.18 -27.03
N ASN A 32 -8.48 -5.60 -28.19
CA ASN A 32 -9.65 -4.96 -28.81
C ASN A 32 -10.06 -5.77 -30.06
N ILE A 33 -11.33 -6.15 -30.11
CA ILE A 33 -11.89 -6.89 -31.23
C ILE A 33 -13.24 -6.23 -31.59
N ASP A 34 -13.38 -5.78 -32.83
CA ASP A 34 -14.61 -5.19 -33.35
C ASP A 34 -15.19 -4.07 -32.46
N SER A 35 -14.32 -3.18 -31.95
CA SER A 35 -14.68 -2.08 -31.05
C SER A 35 -15.16 -2.50 -29.66
N ARG A 36 -14.93 -3.73 -29.27
CA ARG A 36 -15.13 -4.24 -27.90
C ARG A 36 -13.82 -4.74 -27.31
N TYR A 37 -13.75 -4.77 -26.01
CA TYR A 37 -12.59 -5.32 -25.32
C TYR A 37 -12.79 -6.79 -25.00
N LEU A 38 -11.79 -7.59 -25.29
CA LEU A 38 -11.66 -8.96 -24.84
C LEU A 38 -10.66 -9.00 -23.68
N VAL A 39 -11.14 -9.42 -22.50
CA VAL A 39 -10.32 -9.59 -21.30
C VAL A 39 -10.04 -11.07 -21.12
N GLU A 40 -8.78 -11.48 -21.33
CA GLU A 40 -8.34 -12.87 -21.16
C GLU A 40 -7.87 -13.09 -19.73
N LEU A 41 -8.26 -14.22 -19.15
CA LEU A 41 -7.92 -14.63 -17.79
C LEU A 41 -6.83 -15.70 -17.80
N GLU A 42 -6.13 -15.87 -16.67
CA GLU A 42 -5.07 -16.89 -16.55
C GLU A 42 -5.57 -18.32 -16.68
N ASP A 43 -6.87 -18.58 -16.43
CA ASP A 43 -7.51 -19.89 -16.62
C ASP A 43 -7.92 -20.16 -18.09
N ALA A 44 -7.48 -19.34 -19.03
CA ALA A 44 -7.81 -19.36 -20.45
C ALA A 44 -9.30 -19.06 -20.77
N SER A 45 -10.09 -18.62 -19.83
CA SER A 45 -11.42 -18.06 -20.11
C SER A 45 -11.31 -16.57 -20.50
N SER A 46 -12.37 -16.05 -21.10
CA SER A 46 -12.41 -14.64 -21.52
C SER A 46 -13.75 -13.97 -21.22
N LEU A 47 -13.71 -12.64 -21.18
CA LEU A 47 -14.88 -11.78 -20.97
C LEU A 47 -14.90 -10.69 -22.04
N ASP A 48 -16.07 -10.45 -22.62
CA ASP A 48 -16.30 -9.32 -23.52
C ASP A 48 -16.80 -8.11 -22.71
N SER A 49 -16.32 -6.92 -23.05
CA SER A 49 -16.73 -5.68 -22.39
C SER A 49 -16.75 -4.51 -23.38
N ASP A 50 -17.69 -3.60 -23.19
CA ASP A 50 -17.76 -2.35 -23.97
C ASP A 50 -16.78 -1.31 -23.45
N SER A 51 -16.38 -1.40 -22.16
CA SER A 51 -15.40 -0.50 -21.53
C SER A 51 -14.69 -1.18 -20.37
N ILE A 52 -13.49 -0.69 -20.04
CA ILE A 52 -12.67 -1.24 -18.94
C ILE A 52 -12.20 -0.09 -18.06
N ILE A 53 -12.22 -0.32 -16.74
CA ILE A 53 -11.59 0.53 -15.75
C ILE A 53 -10.45 -0.28 -15.10
N LEU A 54 -9.21 0.17 -15.28
CA LEU A 54 -8.04 -0.41 -14.63
C LEU A 54 -7.76 0.32 -13.31
N ALA A 55 -7.90 -0.39 -12.19
CA ALA A 55 -7.59 0.09 -10.85
C ALA A 55 -6.38 -0.64 -10.25
N THR A 56 -5.49 -1.13 -11.10
CA THR A 56 -4.25 -1.82 -10.74
C THR A 56 -3.09 -0.83 -10.59
N PRO A 57 -1.95 -1.22 -9.96
CA PRO A 57 -0.72 -0.42 -10.03
C PRO A 57 -0.34 -0.09 -11.47
N ALA A 58 0.24 1.10 -11.72
CA ALA A 58 0.49 1.59 -13.06
C ALA A 58 1.35 0.64 -13.91
N PHE A 59 2.37 0.01 -13.31
CA PHE A 59 3.20 -0.97 -14.01
C PHE A 59 2.42 -2.23 -14.44
N VAL A 60 1.43 -2.65 -13.64
CA VAL A 60 0.53 -3.77 -13.99
C VAL A 60 -0.39 -3.35 -15.13
N SER A 61 -1.03 -2.17 -15.03
CA SER A 61 -1.83 -1.62 -16.12
C SER A 61 -1.03 -1.50 -17.41
N GLY A 62 0.23 -1.02 -17.33
CA GLY A 62 1.11 -0.94 -18.49
C GLY A 62 1.41 -2.30 -19.11
N THR A 63 1.56 -3.36 -18.32
CA THR A 63 1.73 -4.73 -18.83
C THR A 63 0.48 -5.20 -19.57
N LEU A 64 -0.70 -4.99 -19.01
CA LEU A 64 -1.99 -5.39 -19.60
C LEU A 64 -2.31 -4.63 -20.91
N LEU A 65 -1.87 -3.38 -21.03
CA LEU A 65 -2.12 -2.52 -22.17
C LEU A 65 -1.04 -2.59 -23.26
N ALA A 66 0.04 -3.35 -23.06
CA ALA A 66 1.21 -3.33 -23.93
C ALA A 66 0.90 -3.69 -25.39
N SER A 67 -0.09 -4.54 -25.62
CA SER A 67 -0.54 -4.93 -26.98
C SER A 67 -1.52 -3.94 -27.60
N LEU A 68 -2.24 -3.17 -26.80
CA LEU A 68 -3.25 -2.18 -27.24
C LEU A 68 -2.59 -0.84 -27.57
N ASP A 69 -1.83 -0.30 -26.64
CA ASP A 69 -1.12 0.97 -26.77
C ASP A 69 0.26 0.87 -26.12
N PRO A 70 1.31 0.55 -26.90
CA PRO A 70 2.68 0.47 -26.37
C PRO A 70 3.21 1.79 -25.80
N THR A 71 2.72 2.94 -26.27
CA THR A 71 3.14 4.25 -25.78
C THR A 71 2.55 4.51 -24.38
N LEU A 72 1.26 4.30 -24.23
CA LEU A 72 0.58 4.39 -22.93
C LEU A 72 1.18 3.38 -21.94
N ALA A 73 1.42 2.15 -22.38
CA ALA A 73 2.05 1.12 -21.57
C ALA A 73 3.44 1.56 -21.05
N SER A 74 4.27 2.14 -21.90
CA SER A 74 5.59 2.65 -21.54
C SER A 74 5.50 3.83 -20.55
N ASP A 75 4.58 4.76 -20.76
CA ASP A 75 4.36 5.88 -19.87
C ASP A 75 3.91 5.42 -18.47
N LEU A 76 2.98 4.47 -18.38
CA LEU A 76 2.53 3.86 -17.12
C LEU A 76 3.65 3.12 -16.40
N GLN A 77 4.46 2.33 -17.13
CA GLN A 77 5.60 1.60 -16.57
C GLN A 77 6.74 2.51 -16.12
N SER A 78 6.81 3.74 -16.63
CA SER A 78 7.81 4.74 -16.22
C SER A 78 7.57 5.32 -14.83
N ILE A 79 6.38 5.13 -14.24
CA ILE A 79 6.08 5.60 -12.87
C ILE A 79 6.84 4.73 -11.87
N PRO A 80 7.82 5.29 -11.14
CA PRO A 80 8.58 4.49 -10.18
C PRO A 80 7.76 4.25 -8.91
N TYR A 81 8.00 3.11 -8.28
CA TYR A 81 7.36 2.73 -7.03
C TYR A 81 8.41 2.45 -5.95
N ALA A 82 8.14 2.87 -4.73
CA ALA A 82 8.92 2.54 -3.56
C ALA A 82 8.26 1.40 -2.77
N SER A 83 9.10 0.52 -2.22
CA SER A 83 8.68 -0.48 -1.25
C SER A 83 8.71 0.10 0.16
N THR A 84 7.72 -0.26 0.97
CA THR A 84 7.60 0.18 2.36
C THR A 84 7.19 -0.98 3.25
N ALA A 85 7.45 -0.83 4.55
CA ALA A 85 6.97 -1.77 5.55
C ALA A 85 6.33 -1.03 6.71
N THR A 86 5.39 -1.69 7.36
CA THR A 86 4.81 -1.24 8.62
C THR A 86 5.00 -2.31 9.68
N VAL A 87 5.54 -1.90 10.83
CA VAL A 87 5.73 -2.77 12.00
C VAL A 87 4.80 -2.29 13.11
N SER A 88 3.82 -3.10 13.44
CA SER A 88 2.89 -2.83 14.54
C SER A 88 3.33 -3.60 15.78
N LEU A 89 3.48 -2.89 16.90
CA LEU A 89 4.01 -3.39 18.17
C LEU A 89 3.03 -3.03 19.29
N ALA A 90 2.65 -4.03 20.08
CA ALA A 90 1.80 -3.80 21.25
C ALA A 90 2.60 -4.00 22.55
N TYR A 91 2.34 -3.13 23.52
CA TYR A 91 2.97 -3.14 24.84
C TYR A 91 1.91 -3.01 25.93
N ARG A 92 2.21 -3.42 27.15
CA ARG A 92 1.45 -2.94 28.32
C ARG A 92 1.82 -1.48 28.57
N GLN A 93 0.87 -0.65 28.92
CA GLN A 93 1.16 0.77 29.27
C GLN A 93 2.10 0.88 30.47
N SER A 94 2.04 -0.08 31.40
CA SER A 94 2.95 -0.15 32.55
C SER A 94 4.42 -0.36 32.19
N ASP A 95 4.68 -0.89 30.99
CA ASP A 95 6.04 -1.20 30.51
C ASP A 95 6.64 -0.01 29.74
N LEU A 96 5.84 1.05 29.52
CA LEU A 96 6.28 2.27 28.86
C LEU A 96 6.82 3.27 29.89
N THR A 97 7.95 3.90 29.59
CA THR A 97 8.61 4.88 30.45
C THR A 97 7.93 6.25 30.47
N ARG A 98 6.98 6.50 29.56
CA ARG A 98 6.23 7.74 29.44
C ARG A 98 4.84 7.49 28.82
N GLU A 99 3.93 8.41 29.06
CA GLU A 99 2.65 8.42 28.38
C GLU A 99 2.81 8.79 26.90
N LEU A 100 1.96 8.20 26.06
CA LEU A 100 1.83 8.53 24.65
C LEU A 100 0.78 9.63 24.48
N ASP A 101 1.18 10.88 24.66
CA ASP A 101 0.32 12.08 24.74
C ASP A 101 0.07 12.79 23.39
N GLY A 102 0.24 12.09 22.29
CA GLY A 102 0.04 12.62 20.95
C GLY A 102 -0.37 11.55 19.96
N TYR A 103 -0.08 11.77 18.66
CA TYR A 103 -0.44 10.85 17.60
C TYR A 103 0.75 10.14 16.96
N GLY A 104 1.97 10.57 17.29
CA GLY A 104 3.20 10.03 16.74
C GLY A 104 4.15 11.13 16.28
N TYR A 105 5.14 10.73 15.45
CA TYR A 105 6.14 11.65 14.90
C TYR A 105 6.56 11.22 13.50
N VAL A 106 7.12 12.16 12.75
CA VAL A 106 7.74 11.94 11.44
C VAL A 106 9.23 12.22 11.56
N ILE A 107 10.04 11.40 10.91
CA ILE A 107 11.51 11.51 10.92
C ILE A 107 11.95 12.16 9.62
N PRO A 108 12.52 13.38 9.66
CA PRO A 108 13.06 14.03 8.48
C PRO A 108 14.20 13.22 7.86
N ARG A 109 14.31 13.26 6.52
CA ARG A 109 15.36 12.52 5.78
C ARG A 109 16.78 12.86 6.27
N ARG A 110 17.02 14.12 6.69
CA ARG A 110 18.31 14.59 7.20
C ARG A 110 18.80 13.86 8.45
N GLU A 111 17.91 13.23 9.20
CA GLU A 111 18.26 12.44 10.39
C GLU A 111 18.96 11.11 10.04
N GLY A 112 18.98 10.71 8.75
CA GLY A 112 19.67 9.50 8.27
C GLY A 112 19.10 8.18 8.78
N ARG A 113 17.91 8.21 9.41
CA ARG A 113 17.31 7.03 10.05
C ARG A 113 16.55 6.18 9.04
N LYS A 114 16.48 4.88 9.29
CA LYS A 114 15.76 3.93 8.43
C LYS A 114 14.25 4.03 8.60
N ALA A 115 13.76 4.32 9.80
CA ALA A 115 12.35 4.59 10.02
C ALA A 115 11.93 5.94 9.43
N LEU A 116 10.71 6.00 8.93
CA LEU A 116 10.09 7.17 8.31
C LEU A 116 9.23 7.95 9.29
N ALA A 117 8.47 7.22 10.08
CA ALA A 117 7.49 7.77 11.01
C ALA A 117 7.10 6.74 12.06
N CYS A 118 6.49 7.21 13.12
CA CYS A 118 5.87 6.37 14.12
C CYS A 118 4.48 6.94 14.44
N THR A 119 3.48 6.08 14.56
CA THR A 119 2.12 6.46 14.97
C THR A 119 1.76 5.74 16.27
N TRP A 120 1.25 6.48 17.24
CA TRP A 120 0.66 5.94 18.47
C TRP A 120 -0.79 5.56 18.18
N THR A 121 -0.95 4.36 17.63
CA THR A 121 -2.19 3.90 16.99
C THR A 121 -3.35 3.84 17.99
N SER A 122 -3.10 3.38 19.22
CA SER A 122 -4.13 3.32 20.28
C SER A 122 -4.58 4.69 20.76
N THR A 123 -3.70 5.70 20.76
CA THR A 123 -4.04 7.08 21.14
C THR A 123 -4.77 7.78 19.99
N LYS A 124 -4.27 7.61 18.76
CA LYS A 124 -4.86 8.24 17.58
C LYS A 124 -6.25 7.70 17.24
N PHE A 125 -6.47 6.41 17.45
CA PHE A 125 -7.71 5.72 17.13
C PHE A 125 -8.24 4.98 18.37
N PRO A 126 -9.25 5.50 19.06
CA PRO A 126 -9.89 4.83 20.18
C PRO A 126 -10.31 3.40 19.81
N HIS A 127 -10.29 2.49 20.75
CA HIS A 127 -10.67 1.08 20.60
C HIS A 127 -9.74 0.21 19.71
N ARG A 128 -8.53 0.70 19.37
CA ARG A 128 -7.53 -0.10 18.64
C ARG A 128 -6.65 -0.96 19.54
N ALA A 129 -6.67 -0.69 20.85
CA ALA A 129 -6.09 -1.55 21.87
C ALA A 129 -7.04 -1.63 23.07
N PRO A 130 -7.05 -2.74 23.83
CA PRO A 130 -7.74 -2.81 25.10
C PRO A 130 -7.17 -1.80 26.10
N GLU A 131 -7.94 -1.47 27.13
CA GLU A 131 -7.48 -0.64 28.24
C GLU A 131 -6.22 -1.25 28.90
N GLY A 132 -5.26 -0.42 29.26
CA GLY A 132 -3.95 -0.84 29.79
C GLY A 132 -2.93 -1.29 28.75
N TYR A 133 -3.26 -1.21 27.46
CA TYR A 133 -2.35 -1.55 26.37
C TYR A 133 -2.13 -0.38 25.42
N ALA A 134 -0.93 -0.32 24.84
CA ALA A 134 -0.54 0.62 23.81
C ALA A 134 -0.24 -0.11 22.52
N LEU A 135 -0.73 0.42 21.40
CA LEU A 135 -0.40 -0.06 20.05
C LEU A 135 0.34 1.04 19.31
N ILE A 136 1.55 0.73 18.89
CA ILE A 136 2.46 1.63 18.18
C ILE A 136 2.73 1.05 16.80
N ARG A 137 2.80 1.90 15.78
CA ARG A 137 3.17 1.48 14.43
C ARG A 137 4.35 2.31 13.92
N VAL A 138 5.42 1.61 13.55
CA VAL A 138 6.59 2.19 12.89
C VAL A 138 6.47 1.98 11.40
N PHE A 139 6.78 3.03 10.62
CA PHE A 139 6.80 3.01 9.16
C PHE A 139 8.25 3.02 8.70
N VAL A 140 8.60 2.10 7.80
CA VAL A 140 9.95 1.91 7.29
C VAL A 140 9.95 1.95 5.77
N GLY A 141 10.99 2.52 5.18
CA GLY A 141 11.17 2.58 3.73
C GLY A 141 10.65 3.86 3.09
N ARG A 142 11.49 4.41 2.25
CA ARG A 142 11.21 5.57 1.39
C ARG A 142 12.01 5.43 0.09
N ALA A 143 11.60 6.15 -0.94
CA ALA A 143 12.30 6.11 -2.23
C ALA A 143 13.80 6.40 -2.07
N GLY A 144 14.64 5.54 -2.68
CA GLY A 144 16.10 5.65 -2.65
C GLY A 144 16.73 5.27 -1.31
N GLN A 145 15.99 4.60 -0.42
CA GLN A 145 16.52 4.06 0.82
C GLN A 145 16.56 2.53 0.76
N ASP A 146 17.72 1.97 1.02
CA ASP A 146 17.88 0.52 1.19
C ASP A 146 17.47 0.13 2.62
N ILE A 147 16.54 -0.80 2.74
CA ILE A 147 16.03 -1.34 4.00
C ILE A 147 16.08 -2.87 3.97
N PRO A 148 16.25 -3.54 5.11
CA PRO A 148 16.14 -4.99 5.15
C PRO A 148 14.72 -5.42 4.69
N TRP A 149 14.67 -6.47 3.87
CA TRP A 149 13.41 -6.97 3.33
C TRP A 149 13.08 -8.35 3.90
N ASN A 150 13.06 -8.43 5.24
CA ASN A 150 12.61 -9.60 5.99
C ASN A 150 11.98 -9.17 7.33
N GLU A 151 11.09 -9.98 7.85
CA GLU A 151 10.29 -9.63 9.03
C GLU A 151 11.14 -9.43 10.29
N ASN A 152 12.15 -10.27 10.52
CA ASN A 152 12.95 -10.19 11.74
C ASN A 152 13.77 -8.91 11.81
N ASP A 153 14.45 -8.56 10.74
CA ASP A 153 15.28 -7.34 10.71
C ASP A 153 14.41 -6.07 10.74
N LEU A 154 13.23 -6.10 10.13
CA LEU A 154 12.27 -5.00 10.22
C LEU A 154 11.72 -4.85 11.64
N LEU A 155 11.47 -5.94 12.34
CA LEU A 155 11.06 -5.93 13.73
C LEU A 155 12.14 -5.34 14.65
N GLU A 156 13.38 -5.79 14.51
CA GLU A 156 14.49 -5.26 15.30
C GLU A 156 14.73 -3.78 15.00
N LEU A 157 14.68 -3.37 13.74
CA LEU A 157 14.77 -1.96 13.34
C LEU A 157 13.69 -1.11 14.04
N ALA A 158 12.46 -1.61 14.09
CA ALA A 158 11.36 -0.91 14.74
C ALA A 158 11.56 -0.82 16.27
N LYS A 159 12.07 -1.88 16.92
CA LYS A 159 12.40 -1.88 18.35
C LYS A 159 13.53 -0.89 18.66
N GLU A 160 14.59 -0.89 17.86
CA GLU A 160 15.69 0.07 17.96
C GLU A 160 15.20 1.51 17.84
N GLU A 161 14.30 1.77 16.87
CA GLU A 161 13.69 3.07 16.65
C GLU A 161 12.90 3.54 17.87
N LEU A 162 12.07 2.68 18.46
CA LEU A 162 11.27 2.99 19.64
C LEU A 162 12.16 3.16 20.91
N ASN A 163 13.22 2.38 21.04
CA ASN A 163 14.18 2.59 22.11
C ASN A 163 14.83 3.97 22.00
N LEU A 164 15.31 4.32 20.81
CA LEU A 164 16.04 5.57 20.58
C LEU A 164 15.16 6.81 20.78
N THR A 165 13.87 6.75 20.40
CA THR A 165 12.97 7.91 20.42
C THR A 165 12.09 8.00 21.65
N LEU A 166 11.65 6.88 22.17
CA LEU A 166 10.69 6.79 23.26
C LEU A 166 11.25 6.10 24.51
N ASN A 167 12.53 5.65 24.45
CA ASN A 167 13.19 4.86 25.50
C ASN A 167 12.38 3.60 25.88
N ILE A 168 11.74 2.97 24.89
CA ILE A 168 11.04 1.70 25.09
C ILE A 168 12.02 0.56 24.90
N THR A 169 12.37 -0.10 26.01
CA THR A 169 13.29 -1.26 26.06
C THR A 169 12.55 -2.57 26.31
N ALA A 170 11.26 -2.50 26.64
CA ALA A 170 10.44 -3.68 26.87
C ALA A 170 10.21 -4.48 25.59
N GLU A 171 10.10 -5.79 25.70
CA GLU A 171 9.70 -6.64 24.58
C GLU A 171 8.18 -6.46 24.29
N PRO A 172 7.81 -6.34 23.01
CA PRO A 172 6.40 -6.23 22.65
C PRO A 172 5.67 -7.55 22.95
N ILE A 173 4.47 -7.45 23.49
CA ILE A 173 3.58 -8.61 23.71
C ILE A 173 2.95 -9.14 22.42
N LEU A 174 2.94 -8.33 21.35
CA LEU A 174 2.52 -8.68 20.02
C LEU A 174 3.29 -7.85 19.01
N SER A 175 3.73 -8.49 17.94
CA SER A 175 4.31 -7.83 16.77
C SER A 175 3.63 -8.31 15.49
N ARG A 176 3.51 -7.42 14.50
CA ARG A 176 3.06 -7.73 13.14
C ARG A 176 3.83 -6.87 12.16
N VAL A 177 4.43 -7.50 11.18
CA VAL A 177 5.13 -6.85 10.07
C VAL A 177 4.28 -7.02 8.80
N PHE A 178 4.09 -5.93 8.07
CA PHE A 178 3.49 -5.94 6.73
C PHE A 178 4.47 -5.29 5.77
N MET A 179 4.85 -6.02 4.74
CA MET A 179 5.72 -5.55 3.66
C MET A 179 4.88 -5.21 2.44
N TRP A 180 5.10 -4.04 1.88
CA TRP A 180 4.38 -3.48 0.74
C TRP A 180 5.38 -3.26 -0.39
N GLU A 181 5.63 -4.32 -1.15
CA GLU A 181 6.58 -4.28 -2.25
C GLU A 181 6.00 -3.48 -3.41
N SER A 182 6.79 -2.53 -3.93
CA SER A 182 6.41 -1.67 -5.06
C SER A 182 4.98 -1.12 -4.95
N ALA A 183 4.61 -0.65 -3.74
CA ALA A 183 3.23 -0.24 -3.46
C ALA A 183 3.01 1.27 -3.37
N MET A 184 4.10 2.08 -3.34
CA MET A 184 4.00 3.53 -3.24
C MET A 184 4.51 4.21 -4.51
N PRO A 185 3.63 4.70 -5.39
CA PRO A 185 4.02 5.46 -6.58
C PRO A 185 4.74 6.75 -6.18
N GLN A 186 5.75 7.12 -6.96
CA GLN A 186 6.58 8.30 -6.70
C GLN A 186 6.33 9.36 -7.77
N TYR A 187 6.00 10.56 -7.33
CA TYR A 187 5.73 11.71 -8.21
C TYR A 187 7.01 12.51 -8.42
N ASN A 188 7.88 12.00 -9.28
CA ASN A 188 9.15 12.65 -9.60
C ASN A 188 8.94 13.92 -10.45
N LEU A 189 10.02 14.69 -10.64
CA LEU A 189 9.99 15.83 -11.56
C LEU A 189 9.55 15.38 -12.95
N GLY A 190 8.62 16.12 -13.57
CA GLY A 190 8.03 15.76 -14.87
C GLY A 190 6.76 14.89 -14.75
N HIS A 191 6.31 14.53 -13.54
CA HIS A 191 5.09 13.74 -13.35
C HIS A 191 3.81 14.40 -13.91
N PRO A 192 3.57 15.73 -13.79
CA PRO A 192 2.41 16.37 -14.40
C PRO A 192 2.40 16.25 -15.94
N GLU A 193 3.56 16.32 -16.57
CA GLU A 193 3.70 16.16 -18.03
C GLU A 193 3.47 14.72 -18.45
N LEU A 194 3.90 13.76 -17.64
CA LEU A 194 3.62 12.34 -17.84
C LEU A 194 2.09 12.08 -17.77
N LEU A 195 1.40 12.61 -16.78
CA LEU A 195 -0.06 12.46 -16.66
C LEU A 195 -0.79 13.04 -17.88
N LYS A 196 -0.39 14.20 -18.39
CA LYS A 196 -0.98 14.77 -19.61
C LYS A 196 -0.83 13.86 -20.84
N ARG A 197 0.30 13.15 -20.98
CA ARG A 197 0.47 12.18 -22.08
C ARG A 197 -0.43 10.96 -21.89
N ILE A 198 -0.53 10.46 -20.66
CA ILE A 198 -1.43 9.35 -20.32
C ILE A 198 -2.88 9.74 -20.61
N ASP A 199 -3.33 10.92 -20.17
CA ASP A 199 -4.69 11.41 -20.40
C ASP A 199 -4.97 11.53 -21.91
N ALA A 200 -4.05 12.10 -22.70
CA ALA A 200 -4.19 12.23 -24.14
C ALA A 200 -4.27 10.86 -24.87
N SER A 201 -3.59 9.82 -24.37
CA SER A 201 -3.71 8.47 -24.93
C SER A 201 -5.07 7.83 -24.59
N LEU A 202 -5.68 8.17 -23.48
CA LEU A 202 -6.98 7.63 -23.05
C LEU A 202 -8.18 8.30 -23.74
N GLU A 203 -8.00 9.47 -24.37
CA GLU A 203 -9.03 10.18 -25.12
C GLU A 203 -9.20 9.67 -26.57
N ASN A 204 -8.25 8.87 -27.07
CA ASN A 204 -8.24 8.31 -28.42
C ASN A 204 -8.70 6.85 -28.43
#